data_36e2268004cebebb83c3f666429ee514
#
_entry.id   36e2268004cebebb83c3f666429ee514
#
_cell.length_a   1.000
_cell.length_b   1.000
_cell.length_c   1.000
_cell.angle_alpha   90.00
_cell.angle_beta   90.00
_cell.angle_gamma   90.00
#
_symmetry.space_group_name_H-M   'P 1'
#
loop_
_entity.id
_entity.type
_entity.pdbx_description
1 polymer ?
#
loop_
_entity_poly.entity_id
_entity_poly.type
_entity_poly.pdbx_seq_one_letter_code
_entity_poly.pdbx_strand_id
1 'polypeptide(L)'
;DAVLNHLSPTAITDASEAILAPGGTLEPGQLEKQLRSRLGTDPIALGRRRIAITVADGHVRTAPIIAETRSGRVSGTTVIDLDSQRIDSEWKLDGATATARKGAKPRGALPGVTIVWAGPLAQLASIEPQLQFDALERELSVRRMEGEVDELERLRRIDENRARLEADRQRLIESERARDAERALEAQRLREAGSPPPAQVLPIPAPGTAAPAAGPTPVPQGGAAESGLTAGQAK
;
A
#
# COMPACT_ATOMS: atom_id res chain seq x y z
N ASP A 1 5.71 -41.31 13.26
CA ASP A 1 4.93 -40.11 12.93
C ASP A 1 4.99 -39.87 11.42
N ALA A 2 3.84 -39.72 10.77
CA ALA A 2 3.77 -39.45 9.34
C ALA A 2 3.87 -37.93 9.12
N VAL A 3 4.57 -37.56 8.05
CA VAL A 3 4.75 -36.16 7.66
C VAL A 3 4.41 -36.02 6.17
N LEU A 4 3.64 -35.01 5.81
CA LEU A 4 3.37 -34.64 4.43
C LEU A 4 4.34 -33.54 4.02
N ASN A 5 5.16 -33.83 3.03
CA ASN A 5 6.07 -32.87 2.43
C ASN A 5 5.45 -32.27 1.17
N HIS A 6 5.85 -31.06 0.79
CA HIS A 6 5.42 -30.36 -0.42
C HIS A 6 3.89 -30.08 -0.51
N LEU A 7 3.25 -29.92 0.65
CA LEU A 7 1.80 -29.65 0.74
C LEU A 7 1.51 -28.49 1.71
N SER A 8 2.42 -27.52 1.84
CA SER A 8 2.26 -26.41 2.78
C SER A 8 1.13 -25.46 2.36
N PRO A 9 0.08 -25.28 3.19
CA PRO A 9 -0.98 -24.30 2.92
C PRO A 9 -0.50 -22.84 3.01
N THR A 10 0.63 -22.57 3.69
CA THR A 10 1.24 -21.23 3.75
C THR A 10 1.62 -20.74 2.37
N ALA A 11 1.95 -21.67 1.44
CA ALA A 11 2.31 -21.34 0.07
C ALA A 11 1.26 -20.46 -0.62
N ILE A 12 -0.04 -20.70 -0.37
CA ILE A 12 -1.14 -19.92 -0.95
C ILE A 12 -1.12 -18.49 -0.40
N THR A 13 -1.02 -18.34 0.91
CA THR A 13 -1.00 -17.01 1.56
C THR A 13 0.22 -16.22 1.15
N ASP A 14 1.40 -16.83 1.21
CA ASP A 14 2.67 -16.16 0.91
C ASP A 14 2.81 -15.79 -0.57
N ALA A 15 2.35 -16.66 -1.49
CA ALA A 15 2.32 -16.35 -2.92
C ALA A 15 1.34 -15.20 -3.21
N SER A 16 0.16 -15.23 -2.57
CA SER A 16 -0.85 -14.19 -2.72
C SER A 16 -0.39 -12.84 -2.16
N GLU A 17 0.26 -12.84 -1.00
CA GLU A 17 0.83 -11.61 -0.42
C GLU A 17 1.93 -11.03 -1.30
N ALA A 18 2.78 -11.86 -1.89
CA ALA A 18 3.84 -11.40 -2.79
C ALA A 18 3.29 -10.74 -4.06
N ILE A 19 2.19 -11.28 -4.61
CA ILE A 19 1.53 -10.75 -5.82
C ILE A 19 0.74 -9.47 -5.51
N LEU A 20 0.07 -9.41 -4.35
CA LEU A 20 -0.74 -8.26 -3.93
C LEU A 20 0.10 -7.15 -3.27
N ALA A 21 1.40 -7.36 -3.04
CA ALA A 21 2.29 -6.34 -2.53
C ALA A 21 2.45 -5.17 -3.53
N PRO A 22 2.74 -3.95 -3.07
CA PRO A 22 3.08 -2.83 -3.95
C PRO A 22 4.24 -3.18 -4.89
N GLY A 23 4.02 -3.07 -6.19
CA GLY A 23 5.00 -3.48 -7.20
C GLY A 23 5.01 -4.97 -7.56
N GLY A 24 4.17 -5.79 -6.90
CA GLY A 24 3.98 -7.19 -7.30
C GLY A 24 3.35 -7.26 -8.70
N THR A 25 3.70 -8.28 -9.48
CA THR A 25 3.13 -8.53 -10.81
C THR A 25 2.41 -9.88 -10.82
N LEU A 26 1.35 -9.98 -11.61
CA LEU A 26 0.68 -11.24 -11.89
C LEU A 26 0.94 -11.58 -13.35
N GLU A 27 2.19 -11.97 -13.65
CA GLU A 27 2.55 -12.44 -14.99
C GLU A 27 2.20 -13.94 -15.15
N PRO A 28 1.90 -14.39 -16.35
CA PRO A 28 1.65 -15.80 -16.63
C PRO A 28 2.80 -16.67 -16.11
N GLY A 29 2.46 -17.71 -15.34
CA GLY A 29 3.43 -18.64 -14.74
C GLY A 29 4.15 -18.14 -13.48
N GLN A 30 4.04 -16.88 -13.12
CA GLN A 30 4.67 -16.35 -11.89
C GLN A 30 4.01 -16.92 -10.65
N LEU A 31 2.68 -17.00 -10.62
CA LEU A 31 1.94 -17.60 -9.51
C LEU A 31 2.34 -19.07 -9.35
N GLU A 32 2.43 -19.83 -10.43
CA GLU A 32 2.87 -21.22 -10.39
C GLU A 32 4.27 -21.34 -9.80
N LYS A 33 5.22 -20.55 -10.27
CA LYS A 33 6.60 -20.54 -9.76
C LYS A 33 6.65 -20.19 -8.27
N GLN A 34 5.88 -19.22 -7.83
CA GLN A 34 5.76 -18.83 -6.42
C GLN A 34 5.17 -19.96 -5.58
N LEU A 35 4.10 -20.59 -6.04
CA LEU A 35 3.49 -21.74 -5.37
C LEU A 35 4.49 -22.90 -5.27
N ARG A 36 5.10 -23.32 -6.38
CA ARG A 36 6.07 -24.43 -6.40
C ARG A 36 7.23 -24.20 -5.45
N SER A 37 7.78 -22.99 -5.40
CA SER A 37 8.92 -22.68 -4.51
C SER A 37 8.58 -22.74 -3.02
N ARG A 38 7.29 -22.57 -2.67
CA ARG A 38 6.84 -22.47 -1.27
C ARG A 38 6.12 -23.70 -0.76
N LEU A 39 5.65 -24.58 -1.63
CA LEU A 39 4.97 -25.81 -1.24
C LEU A 39 5.82 -26.71 -0.34
N GLY A 40 7.13 -26.69 -0.49
CA GLY A 40 8.07 -27.51 0.28
C GLY A 40 8.58 -26.90 1.58
N THR A 41 8.20 -25.67 1.92
CA THR A 41 8.82 -24.96 3.03
C THR A 41 8.41 -25.47 4.41
N ASP A 42 7.15 -25.86 4.58
CA ASP A 42 6.63 -26.29 5.88
C ASP A 42 6.02 -27.68 5.79
N PRO A 43 6.70 -28.70 6.28
CA PRO A 43 6.15 -30.05 6.33
C PRO A 43 5.00 -30.15 7.34
N ILE A 44 3.94 -30.85 6.97
CA ILE A 44 2.76 -31.05 7.82
C ILE A 44 2.88 -32.34 8.60
N ALA A 45 2.95 -32.25 9.91
CA ALA A 45 2.92 -33.41 10.78
C ALA A 45 1.48 -33.94 10.89
N LEU A 46 1.25 -35.16 10.41
CA LEU A 46 -0.03 -35.87 10.57
C LEU A 46 -0.20 -36.49 11.95
N GLY A 47 0.89 -36.60 12.70
CA GLY A 47 0.89 -37.30 13.98
C GLY A 47 0.57 -38.80 13.83
N ARG A 48 -0.02 -39.40 14.87
CA ARG A 48 -0.47 -40.79 14.87
C ARG A 48 -1.92 -40.85 14.38
N ARG A 49 -2.11 -41.12 13.08
CA ARG A 49 -3.44 -41.32 12.49
C ARG A 49 -3.58 -42.68 11.88
N ARG A 50 -4.78 -43.24 11.97
CA ARG A 50 -5.15 -44.47 11.23
C ARG A 50 -5.74 -44.00 9.90
N ILE A 51 -5.12 -44.44 8.81
CA ILE A 51 -5.61 -44.19 7.46
C ILE A 51 -6.19 -45.52 6.98
N ALA A 52 -7.48 -45.54 6.64
CA ALA A 52 -8.09 -46.71 6.06
C ALA A 52 -7.61 -46.89 4.61
N ILE A 53 -7.22 -48.09 4.27
CA ILE A 53 -6.82 -48.45 2.92
C ILE A 53 -7.75 -49.59 2.47
N THR A 54 -8.34 -49.44 1.30
CA THR A 54 -9.16 -50.46 0.66
C THR A 54 -8.43 -50.99 -0.54
N VAL A 55 -8.41 -52.31 -0.65
CA VAL A 55 -7.86 -53.04 -1.81
C VAL A 55 -9.00 -53.83 -2.45
N ALA A 56 -9.39 -53.46 -3.64
CA ALA A 56 -10.45 -54.12 -4.39
C ALA A 56 -10.23 -53.92 -5.90
N ASP A 57 -10.57 -54.91 -6.66
CA ASP A 57 -10.57 -54.88 -8.14
C ASP A 57 -9.26 -54.32 -8.75
N GLY A 58 -8.12 -54.76 -8.23
CA GLY A 58 -6.81 -54.32 -8.71
C GLY A 58 -6.42 -52.88 -8.27
N HIS A 59 -7.26 -52.21 -7.46
CA HIS A 59 -7.00 -50.87 -6.99
C HIS A 59 -6.73 -50.79 -5.48
N VAL A 60 -5.76 -50.00 -5.08
CA VAL A 60 -5.51 -49.60 -3.69
C VAL A 60 -5.97 -48.19 -3.53
N ARG A 61 -6.91 -47.94 -2.63
CA ARG A 61 -7.46 -46.59 -2.37
C ARG A 61 -7.27 -46.21 -0.92
N THR A 62 -6.80 -45.01 -0.68
CA THR A 62 -6.77 -44.42 0.65
C THR A 62 -8.08 -43.71 0.95
N ALA A 63 -8.58 -43.83 2.19
CA ALA A 63 -9.61 -42.90 2.66
C ALA A 63 -9.08 -41.47 2.62
N PRO A 64 -9.98 -40.45 2.54
CA PRO A 64 -9.56 -39.07 2.55
C PRO A 64 -8.70 -38.74 3.78
N ILE A 65 -7.51 -38.23 3.53
CA ILE A 65 -6.58 -37.75 4.56
C ILE A 65 -6.84 -36.27 4.73
N ILE A 66 -7.20 -35.83 5.94
CA ILE A 66 -7.46 -34.43 6.23
C ILE A 66 -6.51 -33.99 7.33
N ALA A 67 -5.76 -32.93 7.09
CA ALA A 67 -4.92 -32.28 8.07
C ALA A 67 -5.32 -30.80 8.19
N GLU A 68 -5.59 -30.38 9.42
CA GLU A 68 -5.84 -28.99 9.74
C GLU A 68 -4.63 -28.40 10.44
N THR A 69 -4.15 -27.27 9.95
CA THR A 69 -3.02 -26.53 10.50
C THR A 69 -3.45 -25.10 10.81
N ARG A 70 -2.60 -24.36 11.49
CA ARG A 70 -2.83 -22.92 11.69
C ARG A 70 -2.85 -22.12 10.38
N SER A 71 -2.18 -22.66 9.38
CA SER A 71 -1.99 -22.01 8.06
C SER A 71 -3.04 -22.41 7.05
N GLY A 72 -3.93 -23.35 7.37
CA GLY A 72 -4.96 -23.83 6.49
C GLY A 72 -5.26 -25.31 6.63
N ARG A 73 -6.00 -25.83 5.67
CA ARG A 73 -6.44 -27.23 5.61
C ARG A 73 -5.86 -27.91 4.39
N VAL A 74 -5.45 -29.13 4.56
CA VAL A 74 -5.02 -30.04 3.48
C VAL A 74 -5.91 -31.26 3.49
N SER A 75 -6.43 -31.62 2.34
CA SER A 75 -7.21 -32.85 2.18
C SER A 75 -6.79 -33.54 0.88
N GLY A 76 -6.69 -34.86 0.92
CA GLY A 76 -6.31 -35.59 -0.28
C GLY A 76 -6.64 -37.06 -0.23
N THR A 77 -6.62 -37.68 -1.40
CA THR A 77 -6.83 -39.11 -1.63
C THR A 77 -5.78 -39.63 -2.60
N THR A 78 -5.47 -40.91 -2.48
CA THR A 78 -4.55 -41.59 -3.40
C THR A 78 -5.18 -42.86 -3.88
N VAL A 79 -5.10 -43.10 -5.15
CA VAL A 79 -5.49 -44.37 -5.82
C VAL A 79 -4.27 -44.94 -6.53
N ILE A 80 -4.02 -46.21 -6.32
CA ILE A 80 -2.99 -46.96 -7.04
C ILE A 80 -3.70 -48.03 -7.82
N ASP A 81 -3.51 -48.06 -9.11
CA ASP A 81 -3.92 -49.11 -10.01
C ASP A 81 -2.76 -50.09 -10.12
N LEU A 82 -2.99 -51.32 -9.64
CA LEU A 82 -1.98 -52.38 -9.61
C LEU A 82 -1.78 -53.04 -10.97
N ASP A 83 -2.83 -53.05 -11.81
CA ASP A 83 -2.78 -53.67 -13.13
C ASP A 83 -1.97 -52.81 -14.11
N SER A 84 -2.24 -51.51 -14.12
CA SER A 84 -1.50 -50.55 -14.95
C SER A 84 -0.24 -50.02 -14.27
N GLN A 85 0.00 -50.37 -13.01
CA GLN A 85 1.10 -49.84 -12.18
C GLN A 85 1.17 -48.29 -12.15
N ARG A 86 0.02 -47.66 -12.00
CA ARG A 86 -0.10 -46.18 -11.95
C ARG A 86 -0.59 -45.71 -10.60
N ILE A 87 -0.16 -44.50 -10.27
CA ILE A 87 -0.67 -43.77 -9.11
C ILE A 87 -1.41 -42.53 -9.60
N ASP A 88 -2.52 -42.27 -8.92
CA ASP A 88 -3.30 -41.00 -9.00
C ASP A 88 -3.49 -40.52 -7.59
N SER A 89 -2.97 -39.32 -7.30
CA SER A 89 -3.03 -38.74 -5.99
C SER A 89 -3.44 -37.27 -6.13
N GLU A 90 -4.58 -36.94 -5.54
CA GLU A 90 -5.15 -35.58 -5.59
C GLU A 90 -5.18 -34.98 -4.19
N TRP A 91 -4.65 -33.78 -4.06
CA TRP A 91 -4.58 -33.07 -2.80
C TRP A 91 -5.08 -31.64 -2.98
N LYS A 92 -6.00 -31.24 -2.13
CA LYS A 92 -6.53 -29.89 -2.07
C LYS A 92 -5.94 -29.17 -0.86
N LEU A 93 -5.39 -28.00 -1.13
CA LEU A 93 -4.88 -27.07 -0.14
C LEU A 93 -5.83 -25.88 -0.05
N ASP A 94 -6.35 -25.63 1.14
CA ASP A 94 -7.13 -24.43 1.43
C ASP A 94 -6.31 -23.57 2.41
N GLY A 95 -5.95 -22.36 2.02
CA GLY A 95 -5.23 -21.44 2.88
C GLY A 95 -6.07 -20.99 4.07
N ALA A 96 -5.43 -20.57 5.15
CA ALA A 96 -6.14 -19.95 6.28
C ALA A 96 -6.88 -18.71 5.80
N THR A 97 -8.08 -18.48 6.36
CA THR A 97 -8.78 -17.22 6.15
C THR A 97 -7.89 -16.10 6.65
N ALA A 98 -7.45 -15.22 5.76
CA ALA A 98 -6.61 -14.10 6.14
C ALA A 98 -7.33 -13.31 7.24
N THR A 99 -6.76 -13.28 8.43
CA THR A 99 -7.23 -12.43 9.51
C THR A 99 -7.13 -10.99 9.00
N ALA A 100 -8.29 -10.35 8.84
CA ALA A 100 -8.35 -8.98 8.35
C ALA A 100 -7.41 -8.10 9.19
N ARG A 101 -6.43 -7.47 8.56
CA ARG A 101 -5.64 -6.42 9.22
C ARG A 101 -6.62 -5.40 9.77
N LYS A 102 -6.39 -4.99 11.01
CA LYS A 102 -7.22 -4.00 11.71
C LYS A 102 -7.46 -2.78 10.80
N GLY A 103 -8.72 -2.60 10.34
CA GLY A 103 -9.09 -1.52 9.43
C GLY A 103 -9.23 -1.87 7.94
N ALA A 104 -8.89 -3.10 7.54
CA ALA A 104 -9.14 -3.57 6.17
C ALA A 104 -10.55 -4.17 6.04
N LYS A 105 -11.19 -3.97 4.91
CA LYS A 105 -12.45 -4.66 4.58
C LYS A 105 -12.22 -6.17 4.69
N PRO A 106 -13.14 -6.93 5.33
CA PRO A 106 -13.02 -8.39 5.39
C PRO A 106 -13.02 -8.94 3.97
N ARG A 107 -11.88 -9.44 3.53
CA ARG A 107 -11.74 -10.13 2.25
C ARG A 107 -12.07 -11.59 2.50
N GLY A 108 -12.87 -12.19 1.63
CA GLY A 108 -13.22 -13.61 1.67
C GLY A 108 -11.97 -14.51 1.69
N ALA A 109 -12.15 -15.77 2.06
CA ALA A 109 -11.07 -16.76 1.97
C ALA A 109 -10.56 -16.86 0.53
N LEU A 110 -9.25 -17.09 0.38
CA LEU A 110 -8.66 -17.35 -0.93
C LEU A 110 -9.13 -18.74 -1.41
N PRO A 111 -9.38 -18.90 -2.72
CA PRO A 111 -9.62 -20.21 -3.31
C PRO A 111 -8.46 -21.17 -3.05
N GLY A 112 -8.77 -22.44 -2.84
CA GLY A 112 -7.77 -23.47 -2.66
C GLY A 112 -7.03 -23.79 -3.96
N VAL A 113 -5.90 -24.48 -3.80
CA VAL A 113 -5.09 -25.02 -4.89
C VAL A 113 -5.18 -26.54 -4.87
N THR A 114 -5.41 -27.17 -6.02
CA THR A 114 -5.38 -28.62 -6.16
C THR A 114 -4.04 -29.05 -6.76
N ILE A 115 -3.43 -30.07 -6.16
CA ILE A 115 -2.17 -30.65 -6.58
C ILE A 115 -2.43 -32.09 -6.97
N VAL A 116 -2.05 -32.44 -8.19
CA VAL A 116 -2.25 -33.79 -8.74
C VAL A 116 -0.91 -34.40 -9.05
N TRP A 117 -0.66 -35.60 -8.52
CA TRP A 117 0.43 -36.48 -8.92
C TRP A 117 -0.16 -37.68 -9.64
N ALA A 118 0.08 -37.77 -10.93
CA ALA A 118 -0.38 -38.90 -11.74
C ALA A 118 0.74 -39.45 -12.61
N GLY A 119 0.98 -40.76 -12.56
CA GLY A 119 2.04 -41.34 -13.34
C GLY A 119 2.38 -42.82 -13.00
N PRO A 120 3.40 -43.38 -13.64
CA PRO A 120 3.85 -44.73 -13.35
C PRO A 120 4.47 -44.85 -11.96
N LEU A 121 4.14 -45.91 -11.21
CA LEU A 121 4.73 -46.18 -9.89
C LEU A 121 6.26 -46.28 -9.93
N ALA A 122 6.80 -46.86 -11.01
CA ALA A 122 8.25 -46.98 -11.18
C ALA A 122 8.99 -45.65 -11.24
N GLN A 123 8.27 -44.56 -11.54
CA GLN A 123 8.82 -43.17 -11.66
C GLN A 123 8.30 -42.27 -10.58
N LEU A 124 7.77 -42.78 -9.48
CA LEU A 124 7.13 -41.98 -8.42
C LEU A 124 7.98 -40.80 -7.93
N ALA A 125 9.29 -41.00 -7.80
CA ALA A 125 10.22 -39.99 -7.34
C ALA A 125 10.45 -38.84 -8.35
N SER A 126 10.12 -39.05 -9.63
CA SER A 126 10.31 -38.09 -10.72
C SER A 126 9.00 -37.51 -11.26
N ILE A 127 7.86 -37.90 -10.70
CA ILE A 127 6.56 -37.32 -11.09
C ILE A 127 6.50 -35.90 -10.60
N GLU A 128 6.43 -34.96 -11.54
CA GLU A 128 6.19 -33.55 -11.21
C GLU A 128 4.72 -33.29 -10.88
N PRO A 129 4.41 -32.59 -9.78
CA PRO A 129 3.05 -32.26 -9.44
C PRO A 129 2.45 -31.27 -10.45
N GLN A 130 1.23 -31.53 -10.86
CA GLN A 130 0.41 -30.60 -11.63
C GLN A 130 -0.39 -29.74 -10.66
N LEU A 131 -0.27 -28.42 -10.80
CA LEU A 131 -0.97 -27.46 -9.96
C LEU A 131 -2.19 -26.92 -10.71
N GLN A 132 -3.35 -26.98 -10.08
CA GLN A 132 -4.58 -26.39 -10.57
C GLN A 132 -4.92 -25.21 -9.65
N PHE A 133 -4.73 -24.00 -10.14
CA PHE A 133 -4.87 -22.76 -9.37
C PHE A 133 -5.65 -21.65 -10.10
N ASP A 134 -6.37 -21.99 -11.17
CA ASP A 134 -7.12 -21.03 -11.99
C ASP A 134 -8.10 -20.15 -11.17
N ALA A 135 -8.72 -20.76 -10.15
CA ALA A 135 -9.63 -20.03 -9.28
C ALA A 135 -8.89 -18.99 -8.42
N LEU A 136 -7.69 -19.35 -7.92
CA LEU A 136 -6.83 -18.47 -7.16
C LEU A 136 -6.31 -17.32 -8.03
N GLU A 137 -5.86 -17.62 -9.24
CA GLU A 137 -5.37 -16.61 -10.19
C GLU A 137 -6.44 -15.57 -10.52
N ARG A 138 -7.66 -16.02 -10.81
CA ARG A 138 -8.80 -15.12 -11.06
C ARG A 138 -9.10 -14.23 -9.86
N GLU A 139 -9.13 -14.81 -8.66
CA GLU A 139 -9.39 -14.07 -7.43
C GLU A 139 -8.29 -13.04 -7.15
N LEU A 140 -7.02 -13.39 -7.36
CA LEU A 140 -5.90 -12.47 -7.20
C LEU A 140 -5.95 -11.33 -8.22
N SER A 141 -6.35 -11.61 -9.47
CA SER A 141 -6.55 -10.58 -10.50
C SER A 141 -7.63 -9.58 -10.09
N VAL A 142 -8.78 -10.08 -9.57
CA VAL A 142 -9.86 -9.21 -9.09
C VAL A 142 -9.38 -8.35 -7.92
N ARG A 143 -8.75 -8.96 -6.90
CA ARG A 143 -8.26 -8.23 -5.71
C ARG A 143 -7.22 -7.17 -6.06
N ARG A 144 -6.41 -7.44 -7.05
CA ARG A 144 -5.43 -6.48 -7.54
C ARG A 144 -6.10 -5.29 -8.20
N MET A 145 -7.05 -5.54 -9.12
CA MET A 145 -7.83 -4.46 -9.75
C MET A 145 -8.58 -3.61 -8.72
N GLU A 146 -9.20 -4.25 -7.72
CA GLU A 146 -9.85 -3.53 -6.60
C GLU A 146 -8.84 -2.65 -5.84
N GLY A 147 -7.64 -3.17 -5.58
CA GLY A 147 -6.57 -2.42 -4.92
C GLY A 147 -6.09 -1.21 -5.74
N GLU A 148 -5.99 -1.35 -7.05
CA GLU A 148 -5.63 -0.26 -7.96
C GLU A 148 -6.72 0.82 -8.00
N VAL A 149 -8.00 0.42 -8.03
CA VAL A 149 -9.14 1.37 -7.96
C VAL A 149 -9.16 2.11 -6.62
N ASP A 150 -9.01 1.40 -5.49
CA ASP A 150 -8.97 2.00 -4.16
C ASP A 150 -7.81 3.03 -4.05
N GLU A 151 -6.65 2.75 -4.64
CA GLU A 151 -5.51 3.67 -4.64
C GLU A 151 -5.76 4.90 -5.52
N LEU A 152 -6.36 4.72 -6.71
CA LEU A 152 -6.76 5.85 -7.58
C LEU A 152 -7.79 6.75 -6.89
N GLU A 153 -8.79 6.16 -6.23
CA GLU A 153 -9.76 6.95 -5.46
C GLU A 153 -9.10 7.71 -4.30
N ARG A 154 -8.13 7.09 -3.63
CA ARG A 154 -7.38 7.73 -2.56
C ARG A 154 -6.58 8.92 -3.09
N LEU A 155 -5.87 8.77 -4.19
CA LEU A 155 -5.12 9.86 -4.83
C LEU A 155 -6.06 10.99 -5.25
N ARG A 156 -7.18 10.67 -5.88
CA ARG A 156 -8.20 11.67 -6.24
C ARG A 156 -8.70 12.47 -5.04
N ARG A 157 -9.00 11.81 -3.91
CA ARG A 157 -9.41 12.49 -2.67
C ARG A 157 -8.33 13.42 -2.13
N ILE A 158 -7.07 13.02 -2.23
CA ILE A 158 -5.93 13.85 -1.82
C ILE A 158 -5.87 15.10 -2.70
N ASP A 159 -5.97 14.95 -4.02
CA ASP A 159 -5.94 16.07 -4.97
C ASP A 159 -7.14 17.01 -4.79
N GLU A 160 -8.35 16.47 -4.59
CA GLU A 160 -9.55 17.27 -4.29
C GLU A 160 -9.40 18.08 -3.00
N ASN A 161 -8.84 17.46 -1.94
CA ASN A 161 -8.58 18.15 -0.69
C ASN A 161 -7.53 19.26 -0.85
N ARG A 162 -6.48 18.99 -1.62
CA ARG A 162 -5.44 19.98 -1.93
C ARG A 162 -6.01 21.16 -2.69
N ALA A 163 -6.80 20.89 -3.73
CA ALA A 163 -7.46 21.93 -4.51
C ALA A 163 -8.41 22.80 -3.65
N ARG A 164 -9.16 22.18 -2.71
CA ARG A 164 -9.98 22.91 -1.74
C ARG A 164 -9.16 23.83 -0.86
N LEU A 165 -8.08 23.32 -0.28
CA LEU A 165 -7.19 24.12 0.56
C LEU A 165 -6.56 25.30 -0.19
N GLU A 166 -6.16 25.09 -1.45
CA GLU A 166 -5.63 26.14 -2.31
C GLU A 166 -6.69 27.20 -2.64
N ALA A 167 -7.93 26.79 -2.95
CA ALA A 167 -9.05 27.70 -3.18
C ALA A 167 -9.40 28.53 -1.94
N ASP A 168 -9.43 27.90 -0.76
CA ASP A 168 -9.71 28.60 0.49
C ASP A 168 -8.60 29.58 0.83
N ARG A 169 -7.33 29.22 0.59
CA ARG A 169 -6.20 30.14 0.75
C ARG A 169 -6.29 31.33 -0.19
N GLN A 170 -6.66 31.14 -1.44
CA GLN A 170 -6.86 32.22 -2.40
C GLN A 170 -7.99 33.15 -1.97
N ARG A 171 -9.13 32.62 -1.54
CA ARG A 171 -10.24 33.41 -1.01
C ARG A 171 -9.82 34.26 0.19
N LEU A 172 -8.99 33.68 1.06
CA LEU A 172 -8.50 34.41 2.23
C LEU A 172 -7.60 35.58 1.82
N ILE A 173 -6.66 35.36 0.90
CA ILE A 173 -5.80 36.41 0.35
C ILE A 173 -6.62 37.48 -0.36
N GLU A 174 -7.61 37.12 -1.14
CA GLU A 174 -8.49 38.07 -1.81
C GLU A 174 -9.30 38.91 -0.81
N SER A 175 -9.82 38.28 0.26
CA SER A 175 -10.54 38.96 1.31
C SER A 175 -9.66 39.94 2.09
N GLU A 176 -8.40 39.59 2.36
CA GLU A 176 -7.42 40.49 2.99
C GLU A 176 -7.10 41.66 2.08
N ARG A 177 -6.84 41.43 0.81
CA ARG A 177 -6.60 42.51 -0.18
C ARG A 177 -7.79 43.45 -0.29
N ALA A 178 -9.02 42.91 -0.29
CA ALA A 178 -10.22 43.75 -0.32
C ALA A 178 -10.35 44.65 0.93
N ARG A 179 -10.08 44.10 2.12
CA ARG A 179 -10.06 44.86 3.38
C ARG A 179 -8.98 45.93 3.41
N ASP A 180 -7.79 45.63 2.90
CA ASP A 180 -6.70 46.58 2.83
C ASP A 180 -6.99 47.68 1.82
N ALA A 181 -7.60 47.37 0.68
CA ALA A 181 -8.05 48.35 -0.30
C ALA A 181 -9.14 49.29 0.30
N GLU A 182 -10.10 48.74 1.05
CA GLU A 182 -11.13 49.49 1.74
C GLU A 182 -10.53 50.45 2.78
N ARG A 183 -9.60 49.96 3.61
CA ARG A 183 -8.85 50.80 4.57
C ARG A 183 -8.05 51.90 3.90
N ALA A 184 -7.41 51.60 2.76
CA ALA A 184 -6.66 52.61 1.99
C ALA A 184 -7.56 53.69 1.44
N LEU A 185 -8.75 53.36 0.92
CA LEU A 185 -9.76 54.29 0.45
C LEU A 185 -10.31 55.15 1.60
N GLU A 186 -10.57 54.58 2.75
CA GLU A 186 -11.03 55.32 3.94
C GLU A 186 -9.96 56.28 4.44
N ALA A 187 -8.71 55.86 4.50
CA ALA A 187 -7.58 56.72 4.85
C ALA A 187 -7.39 57.87 3.86
N GLN A 188 -7.62 57.64 2.57
CA GLN A 188 -7.57 58.67 1.55
C GLN A 188 -8.70 59.67 1.73
N ARG A 189 -9.94 59.26 1.96
CA ARG A 189 -11.09 60.11 2.25
C ARG A 189 -10.85 60.98 3.50
N LEU A 190 -10.29 60.43 4.55
CA LEU A 190 -9.94 61.17 5.76
C LEU A 190 -8.87 62.21 5.51
N ARG A 191 -7.88 61.99 4.66
CA ARG A 191 -6.86 62.98 4.25
C ARG A 191 -7.45 64.04 3.42
N GLU A 192 -8.35 63.71 2.48
CA GLU A 192 -9.03 64.75 1.66
C GLU A 192 -9.99 65.63 2.50
N ALA A 193 -10.71 65.05 3.47
CA ALA A 193 -11.59 65.79 4.39
C ALA A 193 -10.82 66.59 5.40
N GLY A 194 -9.60 66.22 5.75
CA GLY A 194 -8.75 66.97 6.70
C GLY A 194 -7.82 67.99 6.06
N SER A 195 -7.82 68.13 4.72
CA SER A 195 -7.04 69.19 4.06
C SER A 195 -7.70 70.58 4.31
N PRO A 196 -7.05 71.48 5.02
CA PRO A 196 -7.58 72.84 5.14
C PRO A 196 -7.67 73.55 3.77
N PRO A 197 -8.68 74.39 3.52
CA PRO A 197 -8.79 75.08 2.25
C PRO A 197 -7.49 75.84 1.95
N PRO A 198 -7.06 75.91 0.66
CA PRO A 198 -5.81 76.56 0.29
C PRO A 198 -5.79 77.95 0.86
N ALA A 199 -4.85 78.21 1.78
CA ALA A 199 -4.61 79.51 2.33
C ALA A 199 -4.33 80.50 1.19
N GLN A 200 -5.17 81.53 1.06
CA GLN A 200 -4.91 82.67 0.17
C GLN A 200 -3.53 83.22 0.51
N VAL A 201 -2.60 83.00 -0.41
CA VAL A 201 -1.26 83.59 -0.31
C VAL A 201 -1.36 85.07 -0.48
N LEU A 202 -1.34 85.80 0.63
CA LEU A 202 -1.06 87.25 0.62
C LEU A 202 0.41 87.47 0.26
N PRO A 203 0.79 88.37 -0.61
CA PRO A 203 2.16 88.59 -1.02
C PRO A 203 3.02 89.13 0.11
N ILE A 204 4.10 88.43 0.41
CA ILE A 204 5.11 88.83 1.37
C ILE A 204 6.18 89.69 0.64
N PRO A 205 6.55 90.88 1.14
CA PRO A 205 7.72 91.60 0.62
C PRO A 205 9.03 90.97 1.09
N ALA A 206 9.96 90.82 0.15
CA ALA A 206 11.36 90.49 0.40
C ALA A 206 12.15 91.77 0.77
N PRO A 207 13.47 91.75 1.09
CA PRO A 207 14.38 90.67 1.54
C PRO A 207 15.26 91.08 2.74
N GLY A 208 15.96 90.13 3.32
CA GLY A 208 17.01 90.41 4.30
C GLY A 208 18.04 89.28 4.39
N THR A 209 19.15 89.60 3.87
CA THR A 209 20.47 88.92 3.88
C THR A 209 20.89 88.39 5.24
N ALA A 210 21.45 87.19 5.30
CA ALA A 210 22.71 86.85 5.92
C ALA A 210 22.88 85.36 6.18
N ALA A 211 23.94 84.85 5.65
CA ALA A 211 24.56 83.56 5.95
C ALA A 211 25.34 83.60 7.28
N PRO A 212 26.22 82.66 7.69
CA PRO A 212 26.30 81.23 7.42
C PRO A 212 26.55 80.39 8.67
N ALA A 213 26.79 79.17 8.45
CA ALA A 213 27.75 78.27 9.11
C ALA A 213 27.30 77.10 10.01
N ALA A 214 27.93 76.09 9.70
CA ALA A 214 28.46 74.97 10.47
C ALA A 214 27.49 73.76 10.67
N GLY A 215 27.74 72.67 10.13
CA GLY A 215 28.85 71.75 10.17
C GLY A 215 28.35 70.33 10.54
N PRO A 216 28.86 69.29 9.99
CA PRO A 216 28.32 67.96 10.13
C PRO A 216 28.95 67.18 11.28
N THR A 217 28.29 66.22 11.81
CA THR A 217 28.95 65.07 12.48
C THR A 217 27.99 63.87 12.64
N PRO A 218 28.53 62.70 12.95
CA PRO A 218 28.46 61.57 12.06
C PRO A 218 27.70 60.40 12.65
N VAL A 219 27.60 59.39 11.81
CA VAL A 219 27.14 58.01 12.02
C VAL A 219 27.83 57.32 13.20
N PRO A 220 27.19 56.35 13.85
CA PRO A 220 27.91 55.10 14.00
C PRO A 220 27.14 53.92 13.43
N GLN A 221 27.93 53.17 12.69
CA GLN A 221 27.75 51.77 12.39
C GLN A 221 28.01 50.91 13.64
N GLY A 222 27.47 49.74 13.63
CA GLY A 222 27.80 48.61 14.49
C GLY A 222 26.52 47.85 14.78
N GLY A 223 26.46 46.61 14.62
CA GLY A 223 27.39 45.54 14.42
C GLY A 223 26.66 44.25 14.19
N ALA A 224 27.34 43.41 13.52
CA ALA A 224 26.99 42.01 13.25
C ALA A 224 27.07 41.16 14.52
N ALA A 225 26.29 40.08 14.52
CA ALA A 225 26.61 38.78 15.16
C ALA A 225 25.50 37.82 14.64
N GLU A 226 25.74 36.90 13.77
CA GLU A 226 26.44 35.59 13.86
C GLU A 226 25.95 34.70 14.99
N SER A 227 25.82 33.46 14.57
CA SER A 227 25.77 32.19 15.31
C SER A 227 24.37 31.71 15.60
N GLY A 228 24.01 30.49 15.33
CA GLY A 228 24.74 29.28 15.13
C GLY A 228 23.83 28.09 14.82
N LEU A 229 24.39 27.25 14.06
CA LEU A 229 24.14 25.83 13.91
C LEU A 229 23.68 25.13 15.20
N THR A 230 22.80 24.16 15.08
CA THR A 230 23.09 22.80 15.58
C THR A 230 22.20 21.78 14.88
N ALA A 231 22.87 20.86 14.27
CA ALA A 231 22.41 19.55 13.87
C ALA A 231 22.12 18.69 15.12
N GLY A 232 21.16 17.82 15.03
CA GLY A 232 20.83 16.81 16.02
C GLY A 232 20.26 15.58 15.33
N GLN A 233 21.15 14.65 15.05
CA GLN A 233 20.91 13.27 14.69
C GLN A 233 20.30 12.46 15.82
N ALA A 234 19.77 11.31 15.41
CA ALA A 234 19.65 10.01 16.11
C ALA A 234 18.34 9.81 16.92
N LYS A 235 17.56 8.87 16.57
CA LYS A 235 17.65 7.41 16.56
C LYS A 235 16.43 6.82 15.82
#